data_03925ed2da17fe5dd347cebc91f21bcf
#
_entry.id   03925ed2da17fe5dd347cebc91f21bcf
#
_cell.length_a   1.000
_cell.length_b   1.000
_cell.length_c   1.000
_cell.angle_alpha   90.00
_cell.angle_beta   90.00
_cell.angle_gamma   90.00
#
_symmetry.space_group_name_H-M   'P 1'
#
loop_
_entity.id
_entity.type
_entity.pdbx_description
1 polymer ?
#
loop_
_entity_poly.entity_id
_entity_poly.type
_entity_poly.pdbx_seq_one_letter_code
_entity_poly.pdbx_strand_id
1 'polypeptide(L)'
;MDKTEIINKLVAYKKLLEQHFDVEDVFLFGSYANENPREDSDIDVAIVVKKLNDDYFKDTPLIWKLRKQIDDRIEPVLFEKGKDQSGFLEEIRNKGIVIK
;
A
#
# COMPACT_ATOMS: atom_id res chain seq x y z
N MET A 1 -1.74 1.62 -18.25
CA MET A 1 -2.60 0.88 -17.30
C MET A 1 -3.60 1.84 -16.70
N ASP A 2 -4.88 1.52 -16.75
CA ASP A 2 -5.89 2.43 -16.23
C ASP A 2 -6.08 2.27 -14.72
N LYS A 3 -6.84 3.19 -14.12
CA LYS A 3 -7.05 3.23 -12.67
C LYS A 3 -7.79 1.98 -12.16
N THR A 4 -8.75 1.46 -12.92
CA THR A 4 -9.49 0.26 -12.56
C THR A 4 -8.57 -0.95 -12.47
N GLU A 5 -7.66 -1.09 -13.44
CA GLU A 5 -6.69 -2.17 -13.45
C GLU A 5 -5.74 -2.08 -12.25
N ILE A 6 -5.28 -0.88 -11.92
CA ILE A 6 -4.45 -0.64 -10.74
C ILE A 6 -5.20 -1.03 -9.47
N ILE A 7 -6.45 -0.60 -9.32
CA ILE A 7 -7.25 -0.92 -8.13
C ILE A 7 -7.45 -2.43 -8.01
N ASN A 8 -7.73 -3.12 -9.11
CA ASN A 8 -7.88 -4.58 -9.10
C ASN A 8 -6.61 -5.29 -8.65
N LYS A 9 -5.45 -4.81 -9.09
CA LYS A 9 -4.16 -5.33 -8.63
C LYS A 9 -3.95 -5.09 -7.15
N LEU A 10 -4.33 -3.93 -6.65
CA LEU A 10 -4.17 -3.61 -5.23
C LEU A 10 -5.14 -4.39 -4.34
N VAL A 11 -6.33 -4.71 -4.85
CA VAL A 11 -7.25 -5.63 -4.15
C VAL A 11 -6.60 -7.00 -4.00
N ALA A 12 -5.98 -7.52 -5.06
CA ALA A 12 -5.27 -8.80 -5.00
C ALA A 12 -4.08 -8.74 -4.05
N TYR A 13 -3.33 -7.64 -4.07
CA TYR A 13 -2.20 -7.44 -3.17
C TYR A 13 -2.66 -7.39 -1.71
N LYS A 14 -3.75 -6.68 -1.43
CA LYS A 14 -4.32 -6.63 -0.07
C LYS A 14 -4.69 -8.02 0.43
N LYS A 15 -5.33 -8.83 -0.41
CA LYS A 15 -5.69 -10.21 -0.03
C LYS A 15 -4.45 -11.05 0.27
N LEU A 16 -3.39 -10.88 -0.52
CA LEU A 16 -2.14 -11.57 -0.29
C LEU A 16 -1.50 -11.14 1.03
N LEU A 17 -1.52 -9.84 1.32
CA LEU A 17 -1.00 -9.29 2.57
C LEU A 17 -1.78 -9.79 3.78
N GLU A 18 -3.09 -9.94 3.65
CA GLU A 18 -3.95 -10.42 4.74
C GLU A 18 -3.64 -11.86 5.17
N GLN A 19 -2.95 -12.63 4.33
CA GLN A 19 -2.48 -13.97 4.68
C GLN A 19 -1.27 -13.94 5.62
N HIS A 20 -0.59 -12.80 5.73
CA HIS A 20 0.65 -12.66 6.50
C HIS A 20 0.54 -11.64 7.62
N PHE A 21 -0.36 -10.67 7.51
CA PHE A 21 -0.47 -9.55 8.43
C PHE A 21 -1.93 -9.29 8.79
N ASP A 22 -2.13 -8.66 9.94
CA ASP A 22 -3.45 -8.15 10.32
C ASP A 22 -3.63 -6.77 9.70
N VAL A 23 -4.03 -6.75 8.42
CA VAL A 23 -4.15 -5.52 7.64
C VAL A 23 -5.42 -4.77 8.03
N GLU A 24 -5.26 -3.49 8.39
CA GLU A 24 -6.41 -2.63 8.66
C GLU A 24 -6.86 -1.88 7.41
N ASP A 25 -5.95 -1.24 6.72
CA ASP A 25 -6.25 -0.44 5.53
C ASP A 25 -5.14 -0.54 4.51
N VAL A 26 -5.50 -0.34 3.25
CA VAL A 26 -4.56 -0.14 2.14
C VAL A 26 -5.04 1.07 1.35
N PHE A 27 -4.15 2.00 1.05
CA PHE A 27 -4.45 3.21 0.30
C PHE A 27 -3.57 3.32 -0.93
N LEU A 28 -4.18 3.69 -2.05
CA LEU A 28 -3.45 4.14 -3.23
C LEU A 28 -3.21 5.64 -3.09
N PHE A 29 -1.97 6.09 -3.23
CA PHE A 29 -1.65 7.51 -3.16
C PHE A 29 -0.63 7.87 -4.24
N GLY A 30 -0.15 9.11 -4.24
CA GLY A 30 0.81 9.56 -5.24
C GLY A 30 0.18 9.79 -6.60
N SER A 31 0.92 9.55 -7.68
CA SER A 31 0.50 9.92 -9.03
C SER A 31 -0.75 9.19 -9.51
N TYR A 32 -0.99 7.94 -9.09
CA TYR A 32 -2.18 7.21 -9.50
C TYR A 32 -3.44 7.60 -8.72
N ALA A 33 -3.30 8.20 -7.55
CA ALA A 33 -4.42 8.77 -6.82
C ALA A 33 -4.82 10.12 -7.40
N ASN A 34 -3.86 10.84 -7.97
CA ASN A 34 -4.08 12.08 -8.73
C ASN A 34 -4.41 11.70 -10.18
N GLU A 35 -5.01 12.61 -10.94
CA GLU A 35 -5.54 12.29 -12.25
C GLU A 35 -4.51 12.30 -13.41
N ASN A 36 -3.21 12.28 -13.10
CA ASN A 36 -2.15 12.37 -14.11
C ASN A 36 -1.08 11.29 -13.98
N PRO A 37 -1.44 9.99 -13.97
CA PRO A 37 -0.41 8.95 -13.92
C PRO A 37 0.29 8.81 -15.27
N ARG A 38 1.59 8.54 -15.26
CA ARG A 38 2.35 8.14 -16.44
C ARG A 38 2.34 6.61 -16.51
N GLU A 39 2.54 6.05 -17.71
CA GLU A 39 2.56 4.59 -17.89
C GLU A 39 3.63 3.89 -17.05
N ASP A 40 4.75 4.56 -16.84
CA ASP A 40 5.90 4.04 -16.11
C ASP A 40 5.96 4.55 -14.67
N SER A 41 4.89 5.18 -14.18
CA SER A 41 4.86 5.68 -12.81
C SER A 41 4.82 4.54 -11.81
N ASP A 42 5.49 4.73 -10.67
CA ASP A 42 5.39 3.81 -9.55
C ASP A 42 3.98 3.85 -8.94
N ILE A 43 3.56 2.72 -8.39
CA ILE A 43 2.27 2.60 -7.74
C ILE A 43 2.50 2.74 -6.23
N ASP A 44 2.28 3.94 -5.71
CA ASP A 44 2.51 4.24 -4.31
C ASP A 44 1.35 3.70 -3.46
N VAL A 45 1.65 2.84 -2.51
CA VAL A 45 0.66 2.14 -1.71
C VAL A 45 1.02 2.25 -0.23
N ALA A 46 0.09 2.72 0.58
CA ALA A 46 0.24 2.72 2.03
C ALA A 46 -0.48 1.51 2.60
N ILE A 47 0.23 0.72 3.40
CA ILE A 47 -0.31 -0.47 4.05
C ILE A 47 -0.33 -0.21 5.54
N VAL A 48 -1.52 -0.22 6.12
CA VAL A 48 -1.69 -0.03 7.57
C VAL A 48 -2.01 -1.38 8.18
N VAL A 49 -1.16 -1.84 9.08
CA VAL A 49 -1.40 -3.06 9.85
C VAL A 49 -1.76 -2.68 11.28
N LYS A 50 -2.59 -3.49 11.93
CA LYS A 50 -2.98 -3.24 13.32
C LYS A 50 -1.78 -3.37 14.24
N LYS A 51 -0.91 -4.34 13.96
CA LYS A 51 0.31 -4.57 14.71
C LYS A 51 1.33 -5.24 13.80
N LEU A 52 2.60 -4.84 13.90
CA LEU A 52 3.68 -5.52 13.20
C LEU A 52 3.86 -6.93 13.77
N ASN A 53 4.16 -7.90 12.90
CA ASN A 53 4.41 -9.29 13.33
C ASN A 53 5.69 -9.39 14.14
N ASP A 54 6.72 -8.64 13.73
CA ASP A 54 8.02 -8.64 14.38
C ASP A 54 8.44 -7.18 14.60
N ASP A 55 9.15 -6.61 13.63
CA ASP A 55 9.45 -5.19 13.64
C ASP A 55 9.46 -4.65 12.21
N TYR A 56 9.55 -3.33 12.09
CA TYR A 56 9.50 -2.66 10.80
C TYR A 56 10.57 -3.18 9.84
N PHE A 57 11.78 -3.44 10.34
CA PHE A 57 12.90 -3.88 9.50
C PHE A 57 12.76 -5.33 9.03
N LYS A 58 12.01 -6.14 9.74
CA LYS A 58 11.77 -7.54 9.35
C LYS A 58 10.51 -7.70 8.51
N ASP A 59 9.46 -6.95 8.82
CA ASP A 59 8.18 -7.05 8.11
C ASP A 59 8.23 -6.38 6.73
N THR A 60 8.94 -5.26 6.60
CA THR A 60 9.05 -4.53 5.33
C THR A 60 9.60 -5.38 4.18
N PRO A 61 10.68 -6.15 4.35
CA PRO A 61 11.17 -6.99 3.26
C PRO A 61 10.15 -7.99 2.73
N LEU A 62 9.31 -8.55 3.61
CA LEU A 62 8.26 -9.47 3.18
C LEU A 62 7.22 -8.75 2.31
N ILE A 63 6.81 -7.56 2.72
CA ILE A 63 5.85 -6.75 1.98
C ILE A 63 6.39 -6.43 0.57
N TRP A 64 7.65 -6.06 0.47
CA TRP A 64 8.32 -5.82 -0.81
C TRP A 64 8.45 -7.09 -1.65
N LYS A 65 8.71 -8.23 -1.02
CA LYS A 65 8.79 -9.51 -1.71
C LYS A 65 7.43 -9.91 -2.30
N LEU A 66 6.35 -9.73 -1.54
CA LEU A 66 5.01 -10.12 -1.96
C LEU A 66 4.52 -9.30 -3.16
N ARG A 67 4.94 -8.03 -3.32
CA ARG A 67 4.54 -7.22 -4.45
C ARG A 67 4.91 -7.84 -5.81
N LYS A 68 5.97 -8.64 -5.83
CA LYS A 68 6.45 -9.28 -7.07
C LYS A 68 5.44 -10.24 -7.66
N GLN A 69 4.54 -10.77 -6.86
CA GLN A 69 3.48 -11.65 -7.35
C GLN A 69 2.35 -10.88 -8.03
N ILE A 70 2.32 -9.57 -7.85
CA ILE A 70 1.26 -8.70 -8.37
C ILE A 70 1.81 -7.77 -9.44
N ASP A 71 2.72 -6.87 -9.08
CA ASP A 71 3.32 -5.90 -10.01
C ASP A 71 4.56 -5.28 -9.37
N ASP A 72 5.68 -5.34 -10.08
CA ASP A 72 6.97 -4.82 -9.60
C ASP A 72 6.97 -3.29 -9.41
N ARG A 73 5.98 -2.59 -9.96
CA ARG A 73 5.90 -1.13 -9.83
C ARG A 73 5.26 -0.70 -8.51
N ILE A 74 4.70 -1.63 -7.74
CA ILE A 74 4.14 -1.32 -6.43
C ILE A 74 5.28 -0.90 -5.51
N GLU A 75 5.15 0.29 -4.92
CA GLU A 75 6.06 0.79 -3.89
C GLU A 75 5.30 0.90 -2.57
N PRO A 76 5.37 -0.14 -1.74
CA PRO A 76 4.62 -0.16 -0.50
C PRO A 76 5.34 0.59 0.61
N VAL A 77 4.58 1.33 1.40
CA VAL A 77 5.04 1.95 2.65
C VAL A 77 4.22 1.34 3.77
N LEU A 78 4.91 0.81 4.77
CA LEU A 78 4.27 0.11 5.88
C LEU A 78 4.06 1.05 7.07
N PHE A 79 2.85 1.04 7.60
CA PHE A 79 2.49 1.79 8.80
C PHE A 79 1.88 0.84 9.84
N GLU A 80 2.21 1.06 11.10
CA GLU A 80 1.52 0.41 12.20
C GLU A 80 0.46 1.37 12.75
N LYS A 81 -0.75 0.87 12.99
CA LYS A 81 -1.86 1.67 13.50
C LYS A 81 -1.45 2.40 14.78
N GLY A 82 -1.74 3.69 14.83
CA GLY A 82 -1.46 4.52 16.01
C GLY A 82 -0.02 4.97 16.15
N LYS A 83 0.84 4.67 15.19
CA LYS A 83 2.27 5.02 15.24
C LYS A 83 2.68 6.07 14.20
N ASP A 84 1.73 6.77 13.60
CA ASP A 84 2.01 7.80 12.61
C ASP A 84 2.27 9.15 13.29
N GLN A 85 3.52 9.38 13.65
CA GLN A 85 3.92 10.62 14.33
C GLN A 85 4.10 11.81 13.39
N SER A 86 4.31 11.55 12.11
CA SER A 86 4.56 12.59 11.12
C SER A 86 3.29 13.21 10.53
N GLY A 87 2.14 12.54 10.70
CA GLY A 87 0.90 12.93 10.03
C GLY A 87 0.82 12.52 8.56
N PHE A 88 1.82 11.81 8.06
CA PHE A 88 1.86 11.40 6.66
C PHE A 88 0.72 10.46 6.31
N LEU A 89 0.41 9.51 7.18
CA LEU A 89 -0.70 8.58 6.95
C LEU A 89 -2.04 9.32 6.92
N GLU A 90 -2.24 10.30 7.79
CA GLU A 90 -3.45 11.10 7.77
C GLU A 90 -3.61 11.86 6.45
N GLU A 91 -2.52 12.43 5.94
CA GLU A 91 -2.52 13.08 4.63
C GLU A 91 -2.90 12.09 3.52
N ILE A 92 -2.35 10.88 3.57
CA ILE A 92 -2.69 9.82 2.61
C ILE A 92 -4.18 9.46 2.71
N ARG A 93 -4.74 9.34 3.91
CA ARG A 93 -6.17 9.06 4.10
C ARG A 93 -7.05 10.12 3.46
N ASN A 94 -6.63 11.39 3.58
CA ASN A 94 -7.44 12.51 3.07
C ASN A 94 -7.37 12.65 1.54
N LYS A 95 -6.24 12.29 0.94
CA LYS A 95 -5.99 12.50 -0.49
C LYS A 95 -5.95 11.23 -1.31
N GLY A 96 -5.70 10.09 -0.69
CA GLY A 96 -5.58 8.81 -1.37
C GLY A 96 -6.91 8.12 -1.59
N ILE A 97 -6.82 6.93 -2.17
CA ILE A 97 -7.99 6.08 -2.45
C ILE A 97 -7.88 4.83 -1.59
N VAL A 98 -8.90 4.58 -0.77
CA VAL A 98 -8.92 3.36 0.03
C VAL A 98 -9.21 2.15 -0.85
N ILE A 99 -8.45 1.09 -0.64
CA ILE A 99 -8.62 -0.18 -1.37
C ILE A 99 -9.50 -1.08 -0.51
N LYS A 100 -10.64 -1.41 -1.01
CA LYS A 100 -11.59 -2.28 -0.34
C LYS A 100 -11.46 -3.70 -0.86
#